data_f1a413ec12b9922e38c983ca62cf06c7
#
_entry.id   f1a413ec12b9922e38c983ca62cf06c7
#
_cell.length_a   1.000
_cell.length_b   1.000
_cell.length_c   1.000
_cell.angle_alpha   90.00
_cell.angle_beta   90.00
_cell.angle_gamma   90.00
#
_symmetry.space_group_name_H-M   'P 1'
#
loop_
_entity.id
_entity.type
_entity.pdbx_description
1 polymer ?
#
loop_
_entity_poly.entity_id
_entity_poly.type
_entity_poly.pdbx_seq_one_letter_code
_entity_poly.pdbx_strand_id
1 'polypeptide(L)'
;MKIALYLGSFNPFHNGHLNVVDTAFNDFKMDKVVIVPTMQNPLKKEKVLDFFKRVYIIQSYFPEEWIVKNYGFYSWREDPSPIEVSEIEKELIPPYYSYATLHALKTKYCNDEVFVLVGEDTMKDIPNWMHGGKIIEDYDFLIVDRPRTSISSSYIREMLRTRNKMDAYYSDEKLARYVSPNVIDWLKEYY
;
A
#
# COMPACT_ATOMS: atom_id res chain seq x y z
N MET A 1 -5.39 -18.72 8.18
CA MET A 1 -4.74 -18.26 6.93
C MET A 1 -3.46 -17.52 7.29
N LYS A 2 -2.54 -17.36 6.32
CA LYS A 2 -1.38 -16.47 6.44
C LYS A 2 -1.70 -15.13 5.83
N ILE A 3 -1.72 -14.09 6.65
CA ILE A 3 -2.16 -12.74 6.25
C ILE A 3 -0.99 -11.76 6.35
N ALA A 4 -0.69 -11.08 5.25
CA ALA A 4 0.29 -10.00 5.23
C ALA A 4 -0.39 -8.64 5.39
N LEU A 5 0.01 -7.86 6.39
CA LEU A 5 -0.46 -6.49 6.64
C LEU A 5 0.51 -5.50 5.99
N TYR A 6 0.05 -4.79 4.97
CA TYR A 6 0.85 -3.82 4.23
C TYR A 6 0.40 -2.39 4.52
N LEU A 7 1.05 -1.74 5.50
CA LEU A 7 0.74 -0.38 5.92
C LEU A 7 1.54 0.64 5.10
N GLY A 8 0.89 1.73 4.72
CA GLY A 8 1.58 2.81 4.02
C GLY A 8 0.72 4.05 3.75
N SER A 9 1.37 5.16 3.45
CA SER A 9 0.65 6.39 3.07
C SER A 9 0.04 6.27 1.67
N PHE A 10 0.67 5.50 0.78
CA PHE A 10 0.22 5.27 -0.62
C PHE A 10 -0.23 6.57 -1.33
N ASN A 11 0.66 7.54 -1.38
CA ASN A 11 0.35 8.89 -1.86
C ASN A 11 1.16 9.29 -3.12
N PRO A 12 0.87 8.72 -4.32
CA PRO A 12 -0.11 7.66 -4.59
C PRO A 12 0.45 6.23 -4.44
N PHE A 13 -0.44 5.24 -4.50
CA PHE A 13 -0.07 3.84 -4.78
C PHE A 13 0.53 3.75 -6.19
N HIS A 14 1.51 2.86 -6.39
CA HIS A 14 2.25 2.76 -7.65
C HIS A 14 2.81 1.33 -7.87
N ASN A 15 3.35 1.07 -9.05
CA ASN A 15 3.84 -0.26 -9.44
C ASN A 15 4.89 -0.84 -8.49
N GLY A 16 5.68 0.00 -7.82
CA GLY A 16 6.60 -0.46 -6.76
C GLY A 16 5.86 -1.04 -5.53
N HIS A 17 4.66 -0.53 -5.20
CA HIS A 17 3.82 -1.11 -4.15
C HIS A 17 3.14 -2.40 -4.63
N LEU A 18 2.72 -2.44 -5.91
CA LEU A 18 2.17 -3.64 -6.52
C LEU A 18 3.18 -4.80 -6.47
N ASN A 19 4.44 -4.53 -6.80
CA ASN A 19 5.50 -5.55 -6.71
C ASN A 19 5.67 -6.12 -5.29
N VAL A 20 5.47 -5.30 -4.24
CA VAL A 20 5.50 -5.78 -2.85
C VAL A 20 4.34 -6.74 -2.58
N VAL A 21 3.15 -6.43 -3.10
CA VAL A 21 1.98 -7.32 -3.02
C VAL A 21 2.23 -8.62 -3.76
N ASP A 22 2.76 -8.57 -4.98
CA ASP A 22 3.08 -9.75 -5.78
C ASP A 22 4.13 -10.64 -5.08
N THR A 23 5.14 -10.03 -4.44
CA THR A 23 6.15 -10.76 -3.66
C THR A 23 5.51 -11.50 -2.46
N ALA A 24 4.52 -10.86 -1.80
CA ALA A 24 3.83 -11.52 -0.68
C ALA A 24 3.15 -12.83 -1.11
N PHE A 25 2.52 -12.87 -2.27
CA PHE A 25 1.90 -14.09 -2.78
C PHE A 25 2.92 -15.07 -3.38
N ASN A 26 3.82 -14.58 -4.22
CA ASN A 26 4.69 -15.45 -5.03
C ASN A 26 5.86 -16.02 -4.22
N ASP A 27 6.47 -15.24 -3.34
CA ASP A 27 7.68 -15.62 -2.61
C ASP A 27 7.36 -16.06 -1.18
N PHE A 28 6.55 -15.28 -0.45
CA PHE A 28 6.19 -15.57 0.94
C PHE A 28 4.98 -16.51 1.10
N LYS A 29 4.27 -16.82 -0.02
CA LYS A 29 3.13 -17.75 -0.02
C LYS A 29 2.03 -17.34 0.97
N MET A 30 1.71 -16.06 0.99
CA MET A 30 0.60 -15.53 1.78
C MET A 30 -0.74 -15.91 1.14
N ASP A 31 -1.74 -16.19 1.97
CA ASP A 31 -3.10 -16.47 1.52
C ASP A 31 -3.87 -15.17 1.25
N LYS A 32 -3.52 -14.11 1.98
CA LYS A 32 -4.18 -12.79 1.88
C LYS A 32 -3.21 -11.65 2.12
N VAL A 33 -3.40 -10.54 1.39
CA VAL A 33 -2.75 -9.26 1.65
C VAL A 33 -3.80 -8.22 2.03
N VAL A 34 -3.62 -7.60 3.19
CA VAL A 34 -4.44 -6.47 3.67
C VAL A 34 -3.65 -5.19 3.49
N ILE A 35 -4.02 -4.37 2.52
CA ILE A 35 -3.41 -3.07 2.26
C ILE A 35 -4.09 -2.04 3.14
N VAL A 36 -3.31 -1.33 3.96
CA VAL A 36 -3.81 -0.41 4.99
C VAL A 36 -3.30 1.00 4.70
N PRO A 37 -4.06 1.83 3.96
CA PRO A 37 -3.73 3.22 3.78
C PRO A 37 -3.87 3.98 5.11
N THR A 38 -2.82 4.69 5.53
CA THR A 38 -2.87 5.49 6.76
C THR A 38 -3.77 6.72 6.57
N MET A 39 -4.65 7.00 7.56
CA MET A 39 -5.51 8.20 7.54
C MET A 39 -4.67 9.47 7.47
N GLN A 40 -3.73 9.60 8.41
CA GLN A 40 -2.77 10.69 8.45
C GLN A 40 -1.44 10.17 9.02
N ASN A 41 -0.37 10.32 8.24
CA ASN A 41 0.96 10.01 8.77
C ASN A 41 1.39 11.17 9.70
N PRO A 42 1.52 10.96 11.02
CA PRO A 42 1.85 12.02 11.97
C PRO A 42 3.24 12.64 11.74
N LEU A 43 4.12 11.95 11.01
CA LEU A 43 5.47 12.39 10.69
C LEU A 43 5.57 13.20 9.38
N LYS A 44 4.49 13.20 8.56
CA LYS A 44 4.51 13.87 7.24
C LYS A 44 3.67 15.15 7.27
N LYS A 45 4.32 16.29 7.01
CA LYS A 45 3.68 17.61 6.86
C LYS A 45 3.22 17.91 5.42
N GLU A 46 3.51 17.05 4.47
CA GLU A 46 3.18 17.25 3.05
C GLU A 46 1.68 17.10 2.79
N LYS A 47 1.19 17.84 1.76
CA LYS A 47 -0.17 17.66 1.25
C LYS A 47 -0.33 16.22 0.76
N VAL A 48 -1.20 15.48 1.41
CA VAL A 48 -1.51 14.09 1.10
C VAL A 48 -2.86 14.06 0.38
N LEU A 49 -2.97 13.22 -0.65
CA LEU A 49 -4.26 12.86 -1.24
C LEU A 49 -5.26 12.48 -0.15
N ASP A 50 -6.49 12.92 -0.30
CA ASP A 50 -7.59 12.51 0.58
C ASP A 50 -7.61 10.99 0.77
N PHE A 51 -7.99 10.55 1.97
CA PHE A 51 -7.98 9.14 2.33
C PHE A 51 -8.79 8.28 1.35
N PHE A 52 -10.02 8.69 1.04
CA PHE A 52 -10.90 7.93 0.16
C PHE A 52 -10.38 7.88 -1.28
N LYS A 53 -9.73 8.94 -1.75
CA LYS A 53 -9.07 8.95 -3.06
C LYS A 53 -7.91 7.95 -3.11
N ARG A 54 -7.14 7.83 -2.03
CA ARG A 54 -6.05 6.83 -1.95
C ARG A 54 -6.59 5.41 -1.90
N VAL A 55 -7.67 5.16 -1.15
CA VAL A 55 -8.39 3.88 -1.14
C VAL A 55 -8.86 3.53 -2.55
N TYR A 56 -9.53 4.45 -3.25
CA TYR A 56 -10.00 4.25 -4.61
C TYR A 56 -8.85 3.93 -5.59
N ILE A 57 -7.74 4.68 -5.51
CA ILE A 57 -6.56 4.42 -6.33
C ILE A 57 -6.02 3.01 -6.07
N ILE A 58 -5.92 2.59 -4.82
CA ILE A 58 -5.44 1.23 -4.49
C ILE A 58 -6.39 0.19 -5.08
N GLN A 59 -7.70 0.33 -4.88
CA GLN A 59 -8.69 -0.61 -5.39
C GLN A 59 -8.65 -0.73 -6.92
N SER A 60 -8.38 0.36 -7.63
CA SER A 60 -8.30 0.35 -9.10
C SER A 60 -7.10 -0.44 -9.66
N TYR A 61 -6.11 -0.79 -8.83
CA TYR A 61 -5.02 -1.69 -9.20
C TYR A 61 -5.43 -3.16 -9.18
N PHE A 62 -6.52 -3.49 -8.49
CA PHE A 62 -6.96 -4.86 -8.24
C PHE A 62 -8.40 -5.09 -8.71
N PRO A 63 -8.72 -4.84 -10.00
CA PRO A 63 -10.03 -5.22 -10.53
C PRO A 63 -10.19 -6.74 -10.46
N GLU A 64 -11.43 -7.21 -10.40
CA GLU A 64 -11.74 -8.62 -10.23
C GLU A 64 -11.08 -9.52 -11.27
N GLU A 65 -11.12 -9.12 -12.55
CA GLU A 65 -10.49 -9.87 -13.63
C GLU A 65 -8.97 -10.01 -13.42
N TRP A 66 -8.33 -8.99 -12.86
CA TRP A 66 -6.92 -9.03 -12.57
C TRP A 66 -6.61 -10.00 -11.43
N ILE A 67 -7.43 -10.02 -10.37
CA ILE A 67 -7.30 -10.96 -9.25
C ILE A 67 -7.47 -12.40 -9.74
N VAL A 68 -8.51 -12.67 -10.52
CA VAL A 68 -8.75 -13.99 -11.11
C VAL A 68 -7.58 -14.45 -11.97
N LYS A 69 -7.09 -13.58 -12.83
CA LYS A 69 -5.98 -13.89 -13.76
C LYS A 69 -4.67 -14.22 -13.03
N ASN A 70 -4.33 -13.48 -11.99
CA ASN A 70 -3.02 -13.58 -11.33
C ASN A 70 -3.01 -14.55 -10.15
N TYR A 71 -4.14 -14.74 -9.47
CA TYR A 71 -4.21 -15.56 -8.25
C TYR A 71 -5.24 -16.69 -8.31
N GLY A 72 -6.00 -16.81 -9.41
CA GLY A 72 -6.95 -17.93 -9.61
C GLY A 72 -8.20 -17.89 -8.74
N PHE A 73 -8.52 -16.76 -8.11
CA PHE A 73 -9.70 -16.59 -7.28
C PHE A 73 -10.91 -16.11 -8.11
N TYR A 74 -12.09 -16.66 -7.83
CA TYR A 74 -13.36 -16.28 -8.42
C TYR A 74 -14.24 -15.65 -7.34
N SER A 75 -14.74 -14.42 -7.57
CA SER A 75 -15.50 -13.63 -6.60
C SER A 75 -16.82 -14.24 -6.14
N TRP A 76 -17.39 -15.16 -6.92
CA TRP A 76 -18.67 -15.84 -6.61
C TRP A 76 -18.50 -17.12 -5.80
N ARG A 77 -17.28 -17.46 -5.34
CA ARG A 77 -17.07 -18.45 -4.30
C ARG A 77 -17.09 -17.76 -2.93
N GLU A 78 -17.55 -18.48 -1.92
CA GLU A 78 -17.68 -18.02 -0.53
C GLU A 78 -16.34 -17.59 0.12
N ASP A 79 -15.21 -17.73 -0.57
CA ASP A 79 -13.90 -17.35 -0.08
C ASP A 79 -13.68 -15.81 -0.22
N PRO A 80 -13.18 -15.16 0.85
CA PRO A 80 -12.88 -13.74 0.81
C PRO A 80 -11.77 -13.42 -0.21
N SER A 81 -11.88 -12.26 -0.87
CA SER A 81 -10.84 -11.79 -1.79
C SER A 81 -9.44 -11.91 -1.17
N PRO A 82 -8.42 -12.37 -1.93
CA PRO A 82 -7.05 -12.45 -1.44
C PRO A 82 -6.44 -11.08 -1.17
N ILE A 83 -7.04 -10.01 -1.70
CA ILE A 83 -6.61 -8.63 -1.47
C ILE A 83 -7.75 -7.86 -0.82
N GLU A 84 -7.46 -7.26 0.32
CA GLU A 84 -8.37 -6.36 1.04
C GLU A 84 -7.72 -4.98 1.17
N VAL A 85 -8.48 -3.92 0.87
CA VAL A 85 -8.09 -2.56 1.23
C VAL A 85 -8.81 -2.19 2.51
N SER A 86 -8.08 -2.15 3.61
CA SER A 86 -8.65 -1.93 4.94
C SER A 86 -8.77 -0.45 5.27
N GLU A 87 -9.92 -0.04 5.73
CA GLU A 87 -10.21 1.31 6.23
C GLU A 87 -10.22 1.35 7.78
N ILE A 88 -9.58 0.41 8.45
CA ILE A 88 -9.62 0.22 9.90
C ILE A 88 -9.24 1.49 10.67
N GLU A 89 -8.35 2.34 10.14
CA GLU A 89 -7.95 3.57 10.83
C GLU A 89 -9.10 4.57 11.01
N LYS A 90 -10.21 4.45 10.25
CA LYS A 90 -11.40 5.27 10.47
C LYS A 90 -12.08 4.98 11.81
N GLU A 91 -11.87 3.79 12.35
CA GLU A 91 -12.43 3.33 13.60
C GLU A 91 -11.53 3.66 14.81
N LEU A 92 -10.29 4.12 14.53
CA LEU A 92 -9.30 4.45 15.53
C LEU A 92 -9.33 5.92 15.93
N ILE A 93 -8.82 6.21 17.13
CA ILE A 93 -8.70 7.58 17.65
C ILE A 93 -7.33 8.15 17.23
N PRO A 94 -7.27 9.38 16.66
CA PRO A 94 -6.00 10.03 16.38
C PRO A 94 -5.13 10.24 17.63
N PRO A 95 -3.81 10.27 17.52
CA PRO A 95 -3.03 10.12 16.28
C PRO A 95 -2.92 8.66 15.83
N TYR A 96 -2.97 8.45 14.51
CA TYR A 96 -2.99 7.12 13.90
C TYR A 96 -1.57 6.52 13.87
N TYR A 97 -1.12 5.99 15.01
CA TYR A 97 0.16 5.31 15.08
C TYR A 97 0.07 3.86 14.59
N SER A 98 1.06 3.44 13.82
CA SER A 98 1.10 2.08 13.24
C SER A 98 0.92 0.97 14.27
N TYR A 99 1.39 1.15 15.52
CA TYR A 99 1.18 0.17 16.58
C TYR A 99 -0.31 -0.06 16.89
N ALA A 100 -1.09 1.02 17.00
CA ALA A 100 -2.54 0.90 17.25
C ALA A 100 -3.26 0.24 16.07
N THR A 101 -2.90 0.61 14.85
CA THR A 101 -3.45 0.01 13.62
C THR A 101 -3.15 -1.47 13.54
N LEU A 102 -1.89 -1.86 13.78
CA LEU A 102 -1.47 -3.26 13.78
C LEU A 102 -2.17 -4.07 14.88
N HIS A 103 -2.35 -3.49 16.08
CA HIS A 103 -3.05 -4.16 17.18
C HIS A 103 -4.53 -4.40 16.85
N ALA A 104 -5.21 -3.42 16.27
CA ALA A 104 -6.60 -3.57 15.82
C ALA A 104 -6.73 -4.67 14.76
N LEU A 105 -5.82 -4.71 13.79
CA LEU A 105 -5.79 -5.75 12.76
C LEU A 105 -5.48 -7.14 13.32
N LYS A 106 -4.52 -7.26 14.24
CA LYS A 106 -4.21 -8.52 14.92
C LYS A 106 -5.42 -9.04 15.71
N THR A 107 -6.21 -8.14 16.30
CA THR A 107 -7.46 -8.49 16.96
C THR A 107 -8.53 -8.95 15.95
N LYS A 108 -8.68 -8.25 14.82
CA LYS A 108 -9.61 -8.61 13.75
C LYS A 108 -9.30 -10.00 13.17
N TYR A 109 -8.03 -10.34 13.03
CA TYR A 109 -7.55 -11.61 12.46
C TYR A 109 -6.98 -12.56 13.54
N CYS A 110 -7.58 -12.58 14.73
CA CYS A 110 -7.07 -13.33 15.89
C CYS A 110 -6.95 -14.85 15.69
N ASN A 111 -7.61 -15.42 14.68
CA ASN A 111 -7.54 -16.83 14.33
C ASN A 111 -6.57 -17.14 13.17
N ASP A 112 -5.86 -16.14 12.69
CA ASP A 112 -4.96 -16.21 11.55
C ASP A 112 -3.50 -15.93 11.95
N GLU A 113 -2.56 -16.39 11.13
CA GLU A 113 -1.15 -16.02 11.25
C GLU A 113 -0.95 -14.65 10.56
N VAL A 114 -0.57 -13.64 11.32
CA VAL A 114 -0.47 -12.26 10.84
C VAL A 114 0.99 -11.83 10.78
N PHE A 115 1.41 -11.32 9.63
CA PHE A 115 2.75 -10.82 9.35
C PHE A 115 2.70 -9.35 8.92
N VAL A 116 3.73 -8.57 9.25
CA VAL A 116 3.86 -7.19 8.77
C VAL A 116 4.73 -7.16 7.51
N LEU A 117 4.13 -6.74 6.38
CA LEU A 117 4.80 -6.66 5.09
C LEU A 117 5.41 -5.27 4.91
N VAL A 118 6.72 -5.20 4.73
CA VAL A 118 7.46 -3.94 4.61
C VAL A 118 8.55 -4.02 3.55
N GLY A 119 8.88 -2.88 2.95
CA GLY A 119 10.13 -2.74 2.22
C GLY A 119 11.32 -2.56 3.18
N GLU A 120 12.52 -2.91 2.72
CA GLU A 120 13.77 -2.79 3.49
C GLU A 120 13.98 -1.39 4.10
N ASP A 121 13.66 -0.32 3.35
CA ASP A 121 13.79 1.06 3.83
C ASP A 121 12.85 1.33 5.02
N THR A 122 11.61 0.86 4.93
CA THR A 122 10.62 1.00 6.00
C THR A 122 11.04 0.22 7.24
N MET A 123 11.59 -0.99 7.07
CA MET A 123 12.08 -1.79 8.20
C MET A 123 13.17 -1.05 8.99
N LYS A 124 14.07 -0.34 8.32
CA LYS A 124 15.11 0.49 8.97
C LYS A 124 14.54 1.66 9.77
N ASP A 125 13.35 2.15 9.38
CA ASP A 125 12.71 3.29 10.03
C ASP A 125 11.84 2.90 11.24
N ILE A 126 11.35 1.66 11.31
CA ILE A 126 10.44 1.18 12.38
C ILE A 126 10.97 1.46 13.79
N PRO A 127 12.28 1.28 14.12
CA PRO A 127 12.79 1.60 15.44
C PRO A 127 12.54 3.04 15.89
N ASN A 128 12.39 3.98 14.94
CA ASN A 128 12.13 5.39 15.20
C ASN A 128 10.63 5.74 15.29
N TRP A 129 9.75 4.78 15.06
CA TRP A 129 8.32 4.99 15.16
C TRP A 129 7.83 4.99 16.60
N MET A 130 6.66 5.63 16.86
CA MET A 130 6.01 5.52 18.14
C MET A 130 5.72 4.03 18.45
N HIS A 131 6.24 3.55 19.58
CA HIS A 131 6.21 2.15 19.98
C HIS A 131 6.93 1.18 19.01
N GLY A 132 7.92 1.66 18.24
CA GLY A 132 8.64 0.85 17.25
C GLY A 132 9.29 -0.41 17.84
N GLY A 133 9.86 -0.32 19.04
CA GLY A 133 10.39 -1.49 19.76
C GLY A 133 9.33 -2.56 20.00
N LYS A 134 8.12 -2.17 20.43
CA LYS A 134 7.01 -3.12 20.62
C LYS A 134 6.53 -3.72 19.30
N ILE A 135 6.52 -2.94 18.21
CA ILE A 135 6.18 -3.48 16.89
C ILE A 135 7.15 -4.59 16.52
N ILE A 136 8.45 -4.40 16.79
CA ILE A 136 9.48 -5.41 16.47
C ILE A 136 9.34 -6.65 17.36
N GLU A 137 8.94 -6.50 18.61
CA GLU A 137 8.75 -7.61 19.54
C GLU A 137 7.46 -8.41 19.27
N ASP A 138 6.37 -7.73 18.89
CA ASP A 138 5.01 -8.30 18.84
C ASP A 138 4.64 -8.90 17.49
N TYR A 139 5.41 -8.62 16.42
CA TYR A 139 5.08 -8.99 15.05
C TYR A 139 6.24 -9.63 14.28
N ASP A 140 5.92 -10.61 13.46
CA ASP A 140 6.82 -11.17 12.45
C ASP A 140 6.77 -10.32 11.18
N PHE A 141 7.94 -10.16 10.53
CA PHE A 141 8.09 -9.30 9.36
C PHE A 141 8.39 -10.08 8.09
N LEU A 142 7.73 -9.70 7.01
CA LEU A 142 8.07 -10.06 5.65
C LEU A 142 8.76 -8.86 5.00
N ILE A 143 10.05 -8.97 4.79
CA ILE A 143 10.86 -7.86 4.27
C ILE A 143 11.08 -8.08 2.78
N VAL A 144 10.59 -7.12 1.98
CA VAL A 144 10.78 -7.12 0.53
C VAL A 144 11.94 -6.23 0.18
N ASP A 145 12.94 -6.81 -0.47
CA ASP A 145 14.05 -6.06 -1.03
C ASP A 145 13.54 -5.19 -2.19
N ARG A 146 13.93 -3.93 -2.20
CA ARG A 146 13.62 -3.01 -3.30
C ARG A 146 14.87 -2.77 -4.13
N PRO A 147 14.82 -3.01 -5.46
CA PRO A 147 15.89 -2.58 -6.34
C PRO A 147 16.18 -1.09 -6.12
N ARG A 148 17.45 -0.69 -6.11
CA ARG A 148 17.89 0.73 -5.94
C ARG A 148 17.26 1.69 -6.96
N THR A 149 16.73 1.18 -8.06
CA THR A 149 15.98 1.90 -9.09
C THR A 149 14.47 1.98 -8.82
N SER A 150 14.02 1.57 -7.62
CA SER A 150 12.60 1.56 -7.30
C SER A 150 12.02 2.98 -7.27
N ILE A 151 10.87 3.12 -7.92
CA ILE A 151 10.10 4.37 -7.93
C ILE A 151 9.59 4.71 -6.53
N SER A 152 9.46 6.00 -6.25
CA SER A 152 8.84 6.50 -5.01
C SER A 152 7.61 7.37 -5.31
N SER A 153 6.66 7.38 -4.38
CA SER A 153 5.50 8.28 -4.48
C SER A 153 5.92 9.75 -4.59
N SER A 154 7.03 10.15 -3.94
CA SER A 154 7.56 11.53 -4.03
C SER A 154 8.02 11.87 -5.44
N TYR A 155 8.69 10.96 -6.13
CA TYR A 155 9.10 11.15 -7.52
C TYR A 155 7.90 11.27 -8.46
N ILE A 156 6.85 10.46 -8.26
CA ILE A 156 5.61 10.54 -9.05
C ILE A 156 4.95 11.90 -8.85
N ARG A 157 4.84 12.37 -7.61
CA ARG A 157 4.26 13.70 -7.33
C ARG A 157 5.07 14.83 -7.97
N GLU A 158 6.38 14.74 -7.98
CA GLU A 158 7.23 15.72 -8.65
C GLU A 158 7.01 15.72 -10.17
N MET A 159 6.94 14.54 -10.79
CA MET A 159 6.59 14.43 -12.22
C MET A 159 5.24 15.09 -12.53
N LEU A 160 4.22 14.87 -11.70
CA LEU A 160 2.89 15.45 -11.86
C LEU A 160 2.91 16.97 -11.76
N ARG A 161 3.68 17.55 -10.82
CA ARG A 161 3.82 19.00 -10.64
C ARG A 161 4.58 19.67 -11.77
N THR A 162 5.52 18.98 -12.37
CA THR A 162 6.39 19.54 -13.43
C THR A 162 5.88 19.27 -14.84
N ARG A 163 4.81 18.50 -15.01
CA ARG A 163 4.28 18.07 -16.32
C ARG A 163 3.94 19.23 -17.27
N ASN A 164 3.46 20.37 -16.74
CA ASN A 164 3.12 21.55 -17.55
C ASN A 164 4.34 22.22 -18.20
N LYS A 165 5.57 21.81 -17.83
CA LYS A 165 6.84 22.27 -18.40
C LYS A 165 7.38 21.34 -19.47
N MET A 166 6.72 20.19 -19.69
CA MET A 166 7.11 19.16 -20.65
C MET A 166 5.94 18.90 -21.62
N ASP A 167 6.23 18.30 -22.75
CA ASP A 167 5.18 17.79 -23.64
C ASP A 167 4.28 16.81 -22.84
N ALA A 168 2.97 17.11 -22.83
CA ALA A 168 1.99 16.35 -22.03
C ALA A 168 1.98 14.85 -22.40
N TYR A 169 2.08 14.53 -23.69
CA TYR A 169 2.13 13.16 -24.17
C TYR A 169 3.33 12.39 -23.61
N TYR A 170 4.53 13.00 -23.65
CA TYR A 170 5.74 12.38 -23.11
C TYR A 170 5.66 12.17 -21.58
N SER A 171 5.00 13.09 -20.86
CA SER A 171 4.84 12.98 -19.42
C SER A 171 3.88 11.84 -19.04
N ASP A 172 2.81 11.60 -19.80
CA ASP A 172 1.83 10.54 -19.56
C ASP A 172 2.41 9.15 -19.86
N GLU A 173 3.14 9.01 -20.95
CA GLU A 173 3.83 7.78 -21.31
C GLU A 173 4.88 7.40 -20.24
N LYS A 174 5.56 8.40 -19.70
CA LYS A 174 6.52 8.20 -18.61
C LYS A 174 5.81 7.82 -17.31
N LEU A 175 4.70 8.47 -16.97
CA LEU A 175 3.88 8.13 -15.78
C LEU A 175 3.32 6.72 -15.85
N ALA A 176 2.87 6.27 -17.03
CA ALA A 176 2.31 4.93 -17.25
C ALA A 176 3.30 3.79 -16.93
N ARG A 177 4.59 4.08 -16.89
CA ARG A 177 5.61 3.11 -16.43
C ARG A 177 5.57 2.87 -14.92
N TYR A 178 5.02 3.81 -14.17
CA TYR A 178 5.10 3.84 -12.70
C TYR A 178 3.76 3.68 -12.01
N VAL A 179 2.68 4.11 -12.66
CA VAL A 179 1.32 4.00 -12.14
C VAL A 179 0.41 3.35 -13.17
N SER A 180 -0.68 2.73 -12.70
CA SER A 180 -1.69 2.20 -13.61
C SER A 180 -2.24 3.31 -14.51
N PRO A 181 -2.39 3.10 -15.83
CA PRO A 181 -2.98 4.08 -16.74
C PRO A 181 -4.33 4.60 -16.25
N ASN A 182 -5.14 3.75 -15.63
CA ASN A 182 -6.49 4.07 -15.15
C ASN A 182 -6.51 5.17 -14.07
N VAL A 183 -5.38 5.45 -13.39
CA VAL A 183 -5.32 6.47 -12.34
C VAL A 183 -4.59 7.75 -12.77
N ILE A 184 -3.99 7.77 -13.96
CA ILE A 184 -3.19 8.92 -14.43
C ILE A 184 -4.01 10.20 -14.47
N ASP A 185 -5.21 10.16 -15.07
CA ASP A 185 -6.06 11.35 -15.20
C ASP A 185 -6.52 11.86 -13.84
N TRP A 186 -6.86 10.95 -12.94
CA TRP A 186 -7.16 11.27 -11.54
C TRP A 186 -6.02 11.98 -10.83
N LEU A 187 -4.80 11.50 -11.01
CA LEU A 187 -3.61 12.09 -10.41
C LEU A 187 -3.33 13.49 -10.97
N LYS A 188 -3.60 13.70 -12.27
CA LYS A 188 -3.43 14.99 -12.95
C LYS A 188 -4.38 16.08 -12.43
N GLU A 189 -5.58 15.71 -12.05
CA GLU A 189 -6.54 16.66 -11.47
C GLU A 189 -6.10 17.15 -10.10
N TYR A 190 -5.27 16.37 -9.42
CA TYR A 190 -4.98 16.59 -8.01
C TYR A 190 -3.62 17.25 -7.74
N TYR A 191 -2.63 17.02 -8.59
CA TYR A 191 -1.26 17.53 -8.46
C TYR A 191 -0.90 18.52 -9.55
#